data_7588a14545b09f245bf4a6c252f63866
#
_entry.id   7588a14545b09f245bf4a6c252f63866
#
_cell.length_a   1.000
_cell.length_b   1.000
_cell.length_c   1.000
_cell.angle_alpha   90.00
_cell.angle_beta   90.00
_cell.angle_gamma   90.00
#
_symmetry.space_group_name_H-M   'P 1'
#
loop_
_entity.id
_entity.type
_entity.pdbx_description
1 polymer ?
#
loop_
_entity_poly.entity_id
_entity_poly.type
_entity_poly.pdbx_seq_one_letter_code
_entity_poly.pdbx_strand_id
1 'polypeptide(L)' 'MTILEALEKLPRDHALYVHHKRIPVFLLTELKERLFEYRIREISEEEVWLLIFHN' A
#
# COMPACT_ATOMS: atom_id res chain seq x y z
N MET A 1 -1.88 13.72 -6.94
CA MET A 1 -2.68 12.57 -6.46
C MET A 1 -1.99 11.89 -5.30
N THR A 2 -2.71 11.58 -4.26
CA THR A 2 -2.16 10.85 -3.12
C THR A 2 -2.41 9.35 -3.27
N ILE A 3 -1.69 8.56 -2.47
CA ILE A 3 -1.89 7.11 -2.45
C ILE A 3 -3.32 6.77 -2.03
N LEU A 4 -3.88 7.50 -1.07
CA LEU A 4 -5.24 7.26 -0.62
C LEU A 4 -6.28 7.52 -1.71
N GLU A 5 -6.07 8.56 -2.51
CA GLU A 5 -6.95 8.83 -3.64
C GLU A 5 -6.88 7.71 -4.68
N ALA A 6 -5.67 7.20 -4.93
CA ALA A 6 -5.51 6.08 -5.85
C ALA A 6 -6.22 4.83 -5.34
N LEU A 7 -6.18 4.59 -4.03
CA LEU A 7 -6.86 3.45 -3.42
C LEU A 7 -8.38 3.56 -3.52
N GLU A 8 -8.92 4.75 -3.36
CA GLU A 8 -10.36 4.97 -3.49
C GLU A 8 -10.88 4.63 -4.88
N LYS A 9 -10.03 4.80 -5.88
CA LYS A 9 -10.38 4.53 -7.27
C LYS A 9 -9.97 3.14 -7.73
N LEU A 10 -9.33 2.36 -6.87
CA LEU A 10 -8.81 1.04 -7.22
C LEU A 10 -9.94 0.03 -7.39
N PRO A 11 -10.08 -0.61 -8.56
CA PRO A 11 -11.05 -1.69 -8.74
C PRO A 11 -10.75 -2.88 -7.83
N ARG A 12 -11.76 -3.62 -7.46
CA ARG A 12 -11.63 -4.73 -6.51
C ARG A 12 -10.69 -5.84 -6.97
N ASP A 13 -10.59 -6.04 -8.27
CA ASP A 13 -9.76 -7.08 -8.85
C ASP A 13 -8.36 -6.60 -9.20
N HIS A 14 -8.01 -5.38 -8.78
CA HIS A 14 -6.70 -4.80 -9.02
C HIS A 14 -5.92 -4.65 -7.72
N ALA A 15 -4.61 -4.50 -7.85
CA ALA A 15 -3.72 -4.24 -6.74
C ALA A 15 -2.88 -3.01 -7.06
N LEU A 16 -2.45 -2.31 -6.01
CA LEU A 16 -1.60 -1.15 -6.16
C LEU A 16 -0.22 -1.47 -5.61
N TYR A 17 0.81 -1.28 -6.43
CA TYR A 17 2.19 -1.38 -6.00
C TYR A 17 2.73 0.00 -5.66
N VAL A 18 3.34 0.11 -4.49
CA VAL A 18 3.92 1.37 -4.05
C VAL A 18 5.38 1.12 -3.67
N HIS A 19 6.26 1.94 -4.20
CA HIS A 19 7.70 1.85 -3.91
C HIS A 19 8.09 2.96 -2.93
N HIS A 20 8.64 2.57 -1.80
CA HIS A 20 9.06 3.50 -0.75
C HIS A 20 10.48 3.21 -0.31
N LYS A 21 11.10 4.20 0.31
CA LYS A 21 12.42 4.03 0.93
C LYS A 21 12.31 3.38 2.30
N ARG A 22 11.19 3.57 2.97
CA ARG A 22 10.94 3.04 4.30
C ARG A 22 9.49 2.55 4.39
N ILE A 23 9.22 1.69 5.36
CA ILE A 23 7.87 1.22 5.59
C ILE A 23 6.98 2.38 6.04
N PRO A 24 5.93 2.71 5.28
CA PRO A 24 5.05 3.85 5.61
C PRO A 24 4.02 3.46 6.69
N VAL A 25 4.41 3.55 7.95
CA VAL A 25 3.58 3.11 9.08
C VAL A 25 2.21 3.80 9.09
N PHE A 26 2.16 5.08 8.78
CA PHE A 26 0.88 5.81 8.72
C PHE A 26 -0.07 5.19 7.71
N LEU A 27 0.47 4.83 6.56
CA LEU A 27 -0.31 4.24 5.49
C LEU A 27 -0.86 2.89 5.90
N LEU A 28 -0.08 2.09 6.62
CA LEU A 28 -0.54 0.77 7.06
C LEU A 28 -1.75 0.87 7.99
N THR A 29 -1.76 1.85 8.88
CA THR A 29 -2.89 2.10 9.76
C THR A 29 -4.13 2.47 8.97
N GLU A 30 -3.97 3.38 7.99
CA GLU A 30 -5.08 3.80 7.13
C GLU A 30 -5.63 2.63 6.32
N LEU A 31 -4.75 1.77 5.83
CA LEU A 31 -5.17 0.60 5.06
C LEU A 31 -6.05 -0.33 5.88
N LYS A 32 -5.68 -0.56 7.13
CA LYS A 32 -6.48 -1.40 8.02
C LYS A 32 -7.85 -0.78 8.30
N GLU A 33 -7.89 0.52 8.53
CA GLU A 33 -9.14 1.23 8.77
C GLU A 33 -10.07 1.21 7.57
N ARG A 34 -9.50 1.15 6.37
CA ARG A 34 -10.26 1.11 5.12
C ARG A 34 -10.51 -0.31 4.63
N LEU A 35 -10.13 -1.31 5.42
CA LEU A 35 -10.32 -2.74 5.11
C LEU A 35 -9.56 -3.21 3.89
N PHE A 36 -8.38 -2.63 3.66
CA PHE A 36 -7.46 -3.11 2.64
C PHE A 36 -6.50 -4.14 3.23
N GLU A 37 -6.07 -5.05 2.38
CA GLU A 37 -4.99 -5.97 2.70
C GLU A 37 -3.70 -5.46 2.09
N TYR A 38 -2.57 -5.85 2.66
CA TYR A 38 -1.29 -5.45 2.09
C TYR A 38 -0.22 -6.51 2.34
N ARG A 39 0.83 -6.45 1.53
CA ARG A 39 2.02 -7.25 1.68
C ARG A 39 3.23 -6.34 1.56
N ILE A 40 4.23 -6.57 2.41
CA ILE A 40 5.44 -5.77 2.41
C ILE A 40 6.61 -6.64 1.97
N ARG A 41 7.45 -6.12 1.10
CA ARG A 41 8.66 -6.79 0.68
C ARG A 41 9.83 -5.83 0.79
N GLU A 42 10.77 -6.13 1.67
CA GLU A 42 11.98 -5.35 1.80
C GLU A 42 13.03 -5.88 0.81
N ILE A 43 13.47 -4.99 -0.08
CA ILE A 43 14.49 -5.32 -1.07
C ILE A 43 15.86 -5.00 -0.53
N SER A 44 15.98 -3.83 0.15
CA SER A 44 17.22 -3.37 0.76
C SER A 44 16.87 -2.43 1.91
N GLU A 45 17.90 -1.87 2.57
CA GLU A 45 17.68 -0.93 3.67
C GLU A 45 16.94 0.33 3.26
N GLU A 46 17.00 0.69 1.98
CA GLU A 46 16.39 1.91 1.48
C GLU A 46 15.33 1.65 0.43
N GLU A 47 14.90 0.39 0.27
CA GLU A 47 13.96 0.05 -0.78
C GLU A 47 12.94 -0.95 -0.28
N VAL A 48 11.68 -0.53 -0.26
CA VAL A 48 10.56 -1.35 0.21
C VAL A 48 9.45 -1.30 -0.83
N TRP A 49 8.90 -2.45 -1.16
CA TRP A 49 7.72 -2.55 -2.00
C TRP A 49 6.51 -2.88 -1.16
N LEU A 50 5.44 -2.17 -1.41
CA LEU A 50 4.17 -2.38 -0.74
C LEU A 50 3.11 -2.75 -1.77
N LEU A 51 2.51 -3.91 -1.59
CA LEU A 51 1.40 -4.36 -2.44
C LEU A 51 0.11 -4.18 -1.64
N ILE A 52 -0.81 -3.42 -2.19
CA ILE A 52 -2.09 -3.13 -1.56
C ILE A 52 -3.22 -3.66 -2.43
N PHE A 53 -4.16 -4.35 -1.82
CA PHE A 53 -5.29 -4.90 -2.56
C PHE A 53 -6.53 -4.97 -1.68
N HIS A 54 -7.67 -5.14 -2.30
CA HIS A 54 -8.93 -5.28 -1.56
C HIS A 54 -8.99 -6.62 -0.85
N ASN A 55 -9.53 -6.59 0.34
CA ASN A 55 -9.77 -7.80 1.12
C ASN A 55 -10.93 -8.61 0.53
#